data_ef63d6215abcd8bb18ece93468f69b23
#
_entry.id   ef63d6215abcd8bb18ece93468f69b23
#
_cell.length_a   1.000
_cell.length_b   1.000
_cell.length_c   1.000
_cell.angle_alpha   90.00
_cell.angle_beta   90.00
_cell.angle_gamma   90.00
#
_symmetry.space_group_name_H-M   'P 1'
#
loop_
_entity.id
_entity.type
_entity.pdbx_description
1 polymer ?
#
loop_
_entity_poly.entity_id
_entity_poly.type
_entity_poly.pdbx_seq_one_letter_code
_entity_poly.pdbx_strand_id
1 'polypeptide(L)'
;GVDKALEAKEHTMSEEVKINEENQFTFENPEYRKTYWHTCSHVLAQAVKRLWPEVKLAIGPSIDNGFYYDLLAPFSFTPENLGEIEAEMRKICKEKLKLERFELPRAEAIKFMEEKGEPFKVELINDLPEDAVISFYKQGEFTDLCAGPHLDSTGRIKGNGIKLMNVTGAYWRGDSSKKMLQRIYGTAFPKKDELDQ
;
A
#
# COMPACT_ATOMS: atom_id res chain seq x y z
N GLY A 1 37.55 -17.31 -1.79
CA GLY A 1 37.37 -17.01 -3.11
C GLY A 1 35.98 -17.11 -3.70
N VAL A 2 35.97 -17.17 -5.01
CA VAL A 2 34.74 -17.21 -5.83
C VAL A 2 33.89 -18.44 -5.51
N ASP A 3 34.52 -19.55 -5.21
CA ASP A 3 33.84 -20.83 -4.93
C ASP A 3 32.99 -20.77 -3.63
N LYS A 4 33.47 -20.07 -2.60
CA LYS A 4 32.73 -19.94 -1.35
C LYS A 4 31.50 -19.01 -1.49
N ALA A 5 31.58 -18.00 -2.37
CA ALA A 5 30.46 -17.12 -2.66
C ALA A 5 29.37 -17.84 -3.45
N LEU A 6 29.78 -18.74 -4.38
CA LEU A 6 28.86 -19.59 -5.15
C LEU A 6 28.18 -20.62 -4.27
N GLU A 7 28.90 -21.27 -3.37
CA GLU A 7 28.35 -22.23 -2.40
C GLU A 7 27.36 -21.54 -1.45
N ALA A 8 27.65 -20.32 -1.00
CA ALA A 8 26.76 -19.55 -0.16
C ALA A 8 25.48 -19.15 -0.90
N LYS A 9 25.56 -18.81 -2.20
CA LYS A 9 24.39 -18.51 -3.03
C LYS A 9 23.54 -19.76 -3.26
N GLU A 10 24.16 -20.90 -3.54
CA GLU A 10 23.45 -22.16 -3.73
C GLU A 10 22.76 -22.60 -2.43
N HIS A 11 23.43 -22.44 -1.30
CA HIS A 11 22.86 -22.78 0.01
C HIS A 11 21.67 -21.85 0.35
N THR A 12 21.78 -20.55 0.08
CA THR A 12 20.69 -19.58 0.31
C THR A 12 19.49 -19.89 -0.60
N MET A 13 19.73 -20.28 -1.85
CA MET A 13 18.68 -20.65 -2.79
C MET A 13 17.97 -21.96 -2.41
N SER A 14 18.65 -22.88 -1.72
CA SER A 14 18.05 -24.14 -1.28
C SER A 14 17.08 -23.96 -0.10
N GLU A 15 17.17 -22.85 0.62
CA GLU A 15 16.26 -22.49 1.72
C GLU A 15 15.05 -21.69 1.27
N GLU A 16 15.04 -21.20 0.02
CA GLU A 16 13.90 -20.49 -0.53
C GLU A 16 12.71 -21.44 -0.71
N VAL A 17 11.53 -20.97 -0.29
CA VAL A 17 10.28 -21.71 -0.48
C VAL A 17 10.03 -21.86 -1.98
N LYS A 18 9.87 -23.10 -2.45
CA LYS A 18 9.49 -23.35 -3.84
C LYS A 18 8.02 -22.98 -4.04
N ILE A 19 7.77 -22.07 -4.96
CA ILE A 19 6.43 -21.64 -5.28
C ILE A 19 5.81 -22.59 -6.30
N ASN A 20 4.63 -23.12 -5.99
CA ASN A 20 3.89 -24.06 -6.83
C ASN A 20 2.40 -23.67 -6.85
N GLU A 21 1.54 -24.48 -7.47
CA GLU A 21 0.11 -24.17 -7.56
C GLU A 21 -0.59 -24.07 -6.20
N GLU A 22 -0.08 -24.78 -5.18
CA GLU A 22 -0.69 -24.80 -3.85
C GLU A 22 -0.41 -23.53 -3.04
N ASN A 23 0.79 -22.95 -3.17
CA ASN A 23 1.25 -21.85 -2.33
C ASN A 23 1.44 -20.51 -3.05
N GLN A 24 1.20 -20.43 -4.37
CA GLN A 24 1.40 -19.18 -5.12
C GLN A 24 0.53 -18.01 -4.64
N PHE A 25 -0.63 -18.30 -4.05
CA PHE A 25 -1.56 -17.32 -3.51
C PHE A 25 -1.67 -17.43 -1.98
N THR A 26 -0.57 -17.75 -1.33
CA THR A 26 -0.47 -17.84 0.13
C THR A 26 0.70 -17.00 0.63
N PHE A 27 0.76 -16.76 1.94
CA PHE A 27 1.85 -16.00 2.55
C PHE A 27 3.19 -16.74 2.53
N GLU A 28 3.25 -17.98 2.07
CA GLU A 28 4.50 -18.67 1.80
C GLU A 28 5.21 -18.05 0.59
N ASN A 29 4.44 -17.47 -0.34
CA ASN A 29 5.00 -16.77 -1.49
C ASN A 29 5.30 -15.30 -1.14
N PRO A 30 6.58 -14.88 -1.10
CA PRO A 30 6.94 -13.49 -0.78
C PRO A 30 6.34 -12.47 -1.72
N GLU A 31 6.17 -12.79 -3.01
CA GLU A 31 5.57 -11.87 -4.00
C GLU A 31 4.08 -11.67 -3.72
N TYR A 32 3.37 -12.75 -3.37
CA TYR A 32 1.96 -12.65 -3.00
C TYR A 32 1.79 -11.84 -1.71
N ARG A 33 2.64 -12.08 -0.72
CA ARG A 33 2.67 -11.36 0.55
C ARG A 33 2.84 -9.86 0.34
N LYS A 34 3.81 -9.49 -0.49
CA LYS A 34 4.09 -8.10 -0.86
C LYS A 34 2.90 -7.45 -1.56
N THR A 35 2.28 -8.15 -2.51
CA THR A 35 1.10 -7.68 -3.24
C THR A 35 -0.09 -7.49 -2.29
N TYR A 36 -0.29 -8.42 -1.39
CA TYR A 36 -1.34 -8.38 -0.37
C TYR A 36 -1.20 -7.12 0.50
N TRP A 37 -0.01 -6.88 1.03
CA TRP A 37 0.24 -5.70 1.87
C TRP A 37 0.15 -4.39 1.08
N HIS A 38 0.58 -4.40 -0.17
CA HIS A 38 0.44 -3.22 -1.04
C HIS A 38 -1.04 -2.86 -1.24
N THR A 39 -1.89 -3.86 -1.46
CA THR A 39 -3.33 -3.64 -1.56
C THR A 39 -3.91 -3.18 -0.22
N CYS A 40 -3.42 -3.70 0.90
CA CYS A 40 -3.82 -3.21 2.23
C CYS A 40 -3.51 -1.72 2.41
N SER A 41 -2.39 -1.22 1.88
CA SER A 41 -2.07 0.20 1.98
C SER A 41 -3.09 1.05 1.21
N HIS A 42 -3.57 0.59 0.06
CA HIS A 42 -4.62 1.27 -0.69
C HIS A 42 -5.96 1.23 0.04
N VAL A 43 -6.28 0.12 0.70
CA VAL A 43 -7.49 0.01 1.53
C VAL A 43 -7.41 0.98 2.71
N LEU A 44 -6.22 1.12 3.31
CA LEU A 44 -5.98 2.12 4.36
C LEU A 44 -6.25 3.54 3.85
N ALA A 45 -5.68 3.90 2.71
CA ALA A 45 -5.88 5.22 2.11
C ALA A 45 -7.35 5.49 1.79
N GLN A 46 -8.04 4.50 1.23
CA GLN A 46 -9.48 4.61 0.93
C GLN A 46 -10.29 4.83 2.21
N ALA A 47 -9.99 4.08 3.27
CA ALA A 47 -10.66 4.22 4.56
C ALA A 47 -10.47 5.63 5.12
N VAL A 48 -9.26 6.16 5.09
CA VAL A 48 -8.96 7.52 5.55
C VAL A 48 -9.73 8.56 4.75
N LYS A 49 -9.78 8.42 3.43
CA LYS A 49 -10.51 9.35 2.56
C LYS A 49 -12.02 9.31 2.78
N ARG A 50 -12.57 8.14 3.11
CA ARG A 50 -14.00 8.02 3.47
C ARG A 50 -14.30 8.75 4.77
N LEU A 51 -13.43 8.62 5.77
CA LEU A 51 -13.62 9.24 7.08
C LEU A 51 -13.29 10.74 7.07
N TRP A 52 -12.21 11.11 6.38
CA TRP A 52 -11.74 12.50 6.32
C TRP A 52 -11.32 12.87 4.89
N PRO A 53 -12.28 13.30 4.04
CA PRO A 53 -11.98 13.61 2.62
C PRO A 53 -10.90 14.67 2.40
N GLU A 54 -10.67 15.55 3.37
CA GLU A 54 -9.69 16.63 3.30
C GLU A 54 -8.23 16.16 3.46
N VAL A 55 -8.01 14.96 3.98
CA VAL A 55 -6.66 14.40 4.15
C VAL A 55 -6.02 14.18 2.78
N LYS A 56 -4.75 14.60 2.64
CA LYS A 56 -4.01 14.46 1.38
C LYS A 56 -3.15 13.20 1.42
N LEU A 57 -3.09 12.51 0.30
CA LEU A 57 -2.38 11.25 0.16
C LEU A 57 -0.99 11.46 -0.43
N ALA A 58 0.03 10.88 0.19
CA ALA A 58 1.37 10.87 -0.37
C ALA A 58 1.67 9.50 -0.98
N ILE A 59 2.35 8.61 -0.27
CA ILE A 59 2.66 7.25 -0.78
C ILE A 59 2.40 6.19 0.27
N GLY A 60 2.13 4.96 -0.22
CA GLY A 60 1.87 3.83 0.66
C GLY A 60 2.40 2.50 0.10
N PRO A 61 3.67 2.18 0.34
CA PRO A 61 4.25 0.92 -0.12
C PRO A 61 4.01 -0.23 0.85
N SER A 62 4.27 -1.44 0.37
CA SER A 62 4.49 -2.58 1.25
C SER A 62 5.91 -2.47 1.82
N ILE A 63 6.09 -3.01 3.01
CA ILE A 63 7.40 -3.11 3.68
C ILE A 63 7.55 -4.52 4.21
N ASP A 64 8.68 -4.82 4.84
CA ASP A 64 8.87 -6.11 5.51
C ASP A 64 7.83 -6.23 6.63
N ASN A 65 7.04 -7.28 6.56
CA ASN A 65 6.00 -7.61 7.55
C ASN A 65 4.83 -6.62 7.65
N GLY A 66 4.56 -5.88 6.57
CA GLY A 66 3.40 -5.00 6.58
C GLY A 66 3.38 -3.95 5.50
N PHE A 67 2.83 -2.80 5.85
CA PHE A 67 2.63 -1.68 4.93
C PHE A 67 2.55 -0.37 5.72
N TYR A 68 2.64 0.74 5.01
CA TYR A 68 2.31 2.05 5.57
C TYR A 68 1.66 2.94 4.52
N TYR A 69 1.11 4.06 4.97
CA TYR A 69 0.69 5.14 4.08
C TYR A 69 1.04 6.47 4.74
N ASP A 70 1.60 7.38 3.93
CA ASP A 70 1.96 8.72 4.37
C ASP A 70 0.83 9.69 4.00
N LEU A 71 0.38 10.48 4.97
CA LEU A 71 -0.80 11.31 4.88
C LEU A 71 -0.53 12.70 5.44
N LEU A 72 -1.11 13.71 4.80
CA LEU A 72 -1.14 15.08 5.35
C LEU A 72 -2.55 15.35 5.86
N ALA A 73 -2.69 15.49 7.18
CA ALA A 73 -3.97 15.78 7.82
C ALA A 73 -3.87 17.04 8.65
N PRO A 74 -4.98 17.81 8.83
CA PRO A 74 -4.98 19.00 9.67
C PRO A 74 -5.05 18.69 11.16
N PHE A 75 -4.97 17.41 11.53
CA PHE A 75 -5.01 16.94 12.93
C PHE A 75 -4.01 15.78 13.08
N SER A 76 -3.73 15.39 14.32
CA SER A 76 -2.89 14.21 14.61
C SER A 76 -3.76 12.99 14.78
N PHE A 77 -3.41 11.89 14.10
CA PHE A 77 -4.13 10.62 14.24
C PHE A 77 -3.91 10.05 15.64
N THR A 78 -5.01 9.73 16.32
CA THR A 78 -5.03 9.14 17.66
C THR A 78 -5.23 7.64 17.60
N PRO A 79 -4.99 6.89 18.71
CA PRO A 79 -5.35 5.47 18.75
C PRO A 79 -6.82 5.20 18.44
N GLU A 80 -7.73 6.10 18.84
CA GLU A 80 -9.15 5.99 18.51
C GLU A 80 -9.37 6.10 17.01
N ASN A 81 -8.66 7.04 16.35
CA ASN A 81 -8.73 7.19 14.90
C ASN A 81 -8.26 5.91 14.20
N LEU A 82 -7.19 5.27 14.69
CA LEU A 82 -6.71 4.02 14.11
C LEU A 82 -7.77 2.91 14.19
N GLY A 83 -8.51 2.85 15.29
CA GLY A 83 -9.63 1.91 15.45
C GLY A 83 -10.76 2.18 14.45
N GLU A 84 -11.09 3.45 14.23
CA GLU A 84 -12.10 3.86 13.23
C GLU A 84 -11.66 3.49 11.81
N ILE A 85 -10.38 3.73 11.51
CA ILE A 85 -9.80 3.39 10.20
C ILE A 85 -9.83 1.87 9.99
N GLU A 86 -9.44 1.08 10.99
CA GLU A 86 -9.49 -0.38 10.89
C GLU A 86 -10.92 -0.89 10.61
N ALA A 87 -11.91 -0.31 11.29
CA ALA A 87 -13.31 -0.69 11.08
C ALA A 87 -13.74 -0.39 9.64
N GLU A 88 -13.36 0.76 9.11
CA GLU A 88 -13.66 1.13 7.73
C GLU A 88 -12.91 0.25 6.73
N MET A 89 -11.65 -0.10 7.01
CA MET A 89 -10.88 -1.04 6.20
C MET A 89 -11.57 -2.42 6.11
N ARG A 90 -12.06 -2.94 7.24
CA ARG A 90 -12.79 -4.21 7.25
C ARG A 90 -14.06 -4.13 6.42
N LYS A 91 -14.76 -2.99 6.47
CA LYS A 91 -15.95 -2.74 5.66
C LYS A 91 -15.62 -2.78 4.16
N ILE A 92 -14.53 -2.12 3.75
CA ILE A 92 -14.05 -2.11 2.36
C ILE A 92 -13.74 -3.53 1.88
N CYS A 93 -13.10 -4.34 2.73
CA CYS A 93 -12.80 -5.74 2.41
C CYS A 93 -14.09 -6.55 2.18
N LYS A 94 -15.13 -6.31 2.98
CA LYS A 94 -16.43 -6.99 2.84
C LYS A 94 -17.17 -6.57 1.57
N GLU A 95 -16.93 -5.35 1.09
CA GLU A 95 -17.53 -4.86 -0.16
C GLU A 95 -16.99 -5.58 -1.38
N LYS A 96 -15.85 -6.25 -1.28
CA LYS A 96 -15.23 -7.04 -2.38
C LYS A 96 -15.06 -6.21 -3.64
N LEU A 97 -14.47 -5.03 -3.49
CA LEU A 97 -14.25 -4.11 -4.60
C LEU A 97 -13.17 -4.64 -5.53
N LYS A 98 -13.47 -4.63 -6.83
CA LYS A 98 -12.52 -5.02 -7.85
C LYS A 98 -11.45 -3.93 -7.99
N LEU A 99 -10.19 -4.34 -8.14
CA LEU A 99 -9.10 -3.42 -8.44
C LEU A 99 -8.84 -3.42 -9.94
N GLU A 100 -9.01 -2.26 -10.57
CA GLU A 100 -8.89 -2.10 -12.00
C GLU A 100 -7.75 -1.15 -12.35
N ARG A 101 -6.76 -1.66 -13.10
CA ARG A 101 -5.62 -0.87 -13.56
C ARG A 101 -5.99 -0.12 -14.83
N PHE A 102 -5.61 1.16 -14.91
CA PHE A 102 -5.71 1.93 -16.14
C PHE A 102 -4.57 2.91 -16.26
N GLU A 103 -4.33 3.41 -17.46
CA GLU A 103 -3.25 4.33 -17.75
C GLU A 103 -3.83 5.64 -18.31
N LEU A 104 -3.14 6.75 -18.01
CA LEU A 104 -3.46 8.05 -18.58
C LEU A 104 -2.18 8.71 -19.10
N PRO A 105 -2.27 9.47 -20.21
CA PRO A 105 -1.19 10.36 -20.61
C PRO A 105 -0.89 11.39 -19.50
N ARG A 106 0.35 11.87 -19.42
CA ARG A 106 0.81 12.75 -18.34
C ARG A 106 -0.12 13.94 -18.08
N ALA A 107 -0.50 14.68 -19.12
CA ALA A 107 -1.34 15.87 -18.94
C ALA A 107 -2.70 15.51 -18.34
N GLU A 108 -3.31 14.41 -18.78
CA GLU A 108 -4.58 13.91 -18.26
C GLU A 108 -4.44 13.38 -16.84
N ALA A 109 -3.33 12.70 -16.54
CA ALA A 109 -3.03 12.17 -15.20
C ALA A 109 -2.88 13.30 -14.19
N ILE A 110 -2.17 14.37 -14.55
CA ILE A 110 -1.99 15.56 -13.70
C ILE A 110 -3.35 16.20 -13.43
N LYS A 111 -4.14 16.44 -14.48
CA LYS A 111 -5.47 17.04 -14.35
C LYS A 111 -6.38 16.20 -13.46
N PHE A 112 -6.33 14.88 -13.63
CA PHE A 112 -7.10 13.93 -12.84
C PHE A 112 -6.79 14.04 -11.35
N MET A 113 -5.50 14.09 -11.00
CA MET A 113 -5.06 14.22 -9.61
C MET A 113 -5.32 15.62 -9.04
N GLU A 114 -5.22 16.66 -9.86
CA GLU A 114 -5.58 18.03 -9.45
C GLU A 114 -7.07 18.12 -9.10
N GLU A 115 -7.94 17.53 -9.94
CA GLU A 115 -9.39 17.50 -9.70
C GLU A 115 -9.75 16.73 -8.43
N LYS A 116 -8.96 15.71 -8.09
CA LYS A 116 -9.15 14.95 -6.85
C LYS A 116 -8.55 15.66 -5.63
N GLY A 117 -7.82 16.75 -5.83
CA GLY A 117 -7.20 17.49 -4.74
C GLY A 117 -6.02 16.77 -4.11
N GLU A 118 -5.21 16.05 -4.91
CA GLU A 118 -4.06 15.29 -4.44
C GLU A 118 -2.74 15.88 -4.95
N PRO A 119 -2.23 16.95 -4.30
CA PRO A 119 -1.03 17.66 -4.77
C PRO A 119 0.25 16.84 -4.74
N PHE A 120 0.40 15.91 -3.79
CA PHE A 120 1.57 15.05 -3.74
C PHE A 120 1.61 14.09 -4.94
N LYS A 121 0.45 13.63 -5.38
CA LYS A 121 0.33 12.76 -6.55
C LYS A 121 0.70 13.52 -7.83
N VAL A 122 0.27 14.77 -7.94
CA VAL A 122 0.66 15.66 -9.07
C VAL A 122 2.18 15.82 -9.11
N GLU A 123 2.80 16.07 -7.97
CA GLU A 123 4.25 16.23 -7.86
C GLU A 123 4.98 14.94 -8.27
N LEU A 124 4.50 13.78 -7.84
CA LEU A 124 5.06 12.48 -8.21
C LEU A 124 4.98 12.25 -9.73
N ILE A 125 3.85 12.59 -10.36
CA ILE A 125 3.68 12.45 -11.81
C ILE A 125 4.68 13.34 -12.56
N ASN A 126 4.85 14.59 -12.11
CA ASN A 126 5.77 15.53 -12.73
C ASN A 126 7.22 15.04 -12.68
N ASP A 127 7.58 14.26 -11.65
CA ASP A 127 8.94 13.77 -11.46
C ASP A 127 9.22 12.45 -12.17
N LEU A 128 8.22 11.82 -12.76
CA LEU A 128 8.42 10.60 -13.52
C LEU A 128 9.15 10.93 -14.85
N PRO A 129 10.03 10.03 -15.35
CA PRO A 129 10.66 10.21 -16.65
C PRO A 129 9.63 10.44 -17.76
N GLU A 130 10.01 11.15 -18.82
CA GLU A 130 9.12 11.47 -19.95
C GLU A 130 8.45 10.26 -20.59
N ASP A 131 9.19 9.15 -20.66
CA ASP A 131 8.73 7.90 -21.26
C ASP A 131 8.02 6.97 -20.26
N ALA A 132 7.89 7.39 -19.02
CA ALA A 132 7.25 6.56 -17.99
C ALA A 132 5.76 6.34 -18.28
N VAL A 133 5.31 5.12 -18.06
CA VAL A 133 3.88 4.77 -18.10
C VAL A 133 3.29 5.24 -16.77
N ILE A 134 2.20 6.01 -16.86
CA ILE A 134 1.51 6.53 -15.68
C ILE A 134 0.25 5.72 -15.48
N SER A 135 0.21 4.92 -14.43
CA SER A 135 -0.88 4.01 -14.15
C SER A 135 -1.57 4.31 -12.83
N PHE A 136 -2.81 3.90 -12.77
CA PHE A 136 -3.71 4.06 -11.62
C PHE A 136 -4.41 2.74 -11.35
N TYR A 137 -4.84 2.58 -10.11
CA TYR A 137 -5.72 1.48 -9.72
C TYR A 137 -6.99 2.06 -9.11
N LYS A 138 -8.12 1.63 -9.65
CA LYS A 138 -9.44 2.01 -9.17
C LYS A 138 -10.03 0.88 -8.34
N GLN A 139 -10.52 1.20 -7.14
CA GLN A 139 -11.25 0.29 -6.27
C GLN A 139 -12.48 1.01 -5.71
N GLY A 140 -13.65 0.71 -6.31
CA GLY A 140 -14.87 1.44 -6.01
C GLY A 140 -14.75 2.92 -6.34
N GLU A 141 -15.06 3.80 -5.39
CA GLU A 141 -14.98 5.26 -5.54
C GLU A 141 -13.54 5.80 -5.42
N PHE A 142 -12.61 4.95 -5.02
CA PHE A 142 -11.22 5.34 -4.74
C PHE A 142 -10.31 4.99 -5.91
N THR A 143 -9.41 5.92 -6.25
CA THR A 143 -8.38 5.69 -7.27
C THR A 143 -7.06 6.23 -6.77
N ASP A 144 -6.00 5.44 -6.92
CA ASP A 144 -4.65 5.84 -6.52
C ASP A 144 -3.65 5.66 -7.66
N LEU A 145 -2.67 6.57 -7.69
CA LEU A 145 -1.52 6.50 -8.60
C LEU A 145 -0.62 5.36 -8.14
N CYS A 146 -0.39 4.38 -8.98
CA CYS A 146 0.37 3.20 -8.60
C CYS A 146 0.79 2.37 -9.79
N ALA A 147 2.03 1.86 -9.75
CA ALA A 147 2.53 0.94 -10.76
C ALA A 147 2.00 -0.50 -10.58
N GLY A 148 1.58 -0.85 -9.38
CA GLY A 148 1.16 -2.21 -9.04
C GLY A 148 2.34 -3.10 -8.69
N PRO A 149 2.16 -4.43 -8.60
CA PRO A 149 0.88 -5.12 -8.75
C PRO A 149 -0.04 -5.01 -7.53
N HIS A 150 -1.29 -5.38 -7.71
CA HIS A 150 -2.30 -5.46 -6.66
C HIS A 150 -3.08 -6.76 -6.75
N LEU A 151 -3.79 -7.10 -5.66
CA LEU A 151 -4.78 -8.17 -5.68
C LEU A 151 -5.93 -7.77 -6.63
N ASP A 152 -6.68 -8.75 -7.09
CA ASP A 152 -7.80 -8.48 -8.00
C ASP A 152 -9.03 -7.88 -7.31
N SER A 153 -9.14 -8.06 -5.98
CA SER A 153 -10.28 -7.60 -5.20
C SER A 153 -9.88 -7.34 -3.75
N THR A 154 -10.51 -6.34 -3.13
CA THR A 154 -10.36 -6.09 -1.69
C THR A 154 -10.92 -7.26 -0.87
N GLY A 155 -11.80 -8.07 -1.47
CA GLY A 155 -12.35 -9.27 -0.84
C GLY A 155 -11.33 -10.39 -0.61
N ARG A 156 -10.15 -10.31 -1.22
CA ARG A 156 -9.06 -11.25 -0.95
C ARG A 156 -8.41 -11.01 0.41
N ILE A 157 -8.58 -9.81 0.96
CA ILE A 157 -8.01 -9.43 2.26
C ILE A 157 -8.97 -9.88 3.37
N LYS A 158 -8.43 -10.60 4.36
CA LYS A 158 -9.19 -11.00 5.55
C LYS A 158 -9.17 -9.84 6.55
N GLY A 159 -10.30 -9.11 6.63
CA GLY A 159 -10.40 -7.92 7.46
C GLY A 159 -10.02 -8.14 8.93
N ASN A 160 -10.35 -9.30 9.48
CA ASN A 160 -10.01 -9.64 10.87
C ASN A 160 -8.51 -9.80 11.11
N GLY A 161 -7.71 -9.97 10.03
CA GLY A 161 -6.28 -10.08 10.11
C GLY A 161 -5.54 -8.74 9.98
N ILE A 162 -6.26 -7.64 9.81
CA ILE A 162 -5.67 -6.30 9.69
C ILE A 162 -5.45 -5.70 11.07
N LYS A 163 -4.27 -5.11 11.26
CA LYS A 163 -3.99 -4.33 12.47
C LYS A 163 -3.16 -3.11 12.12
N LEU A 164 -3.64 -1.93 12.49
CA LEU A 164 -2.87 -0.70 12.44
C LEU A 164 -2.09 -0.58 13.74
N MET A 165 -0.80 -0.28 13.63
CA MET A 165 0.13 -0.42 14.75
C MET A 165 0.46 0.91 15.41
N ASN A 166 0.92 1.86 14.62
CA ASN A 166 1.38 3.13 15.17
C ASN A 166 1.45 4.21 14.09
N VAL A 167 1.60 5.45 14.55
CA VAL A 167 1.75 6.63 13.69
C VAL A 167 3.08 7.28 14.02
N THR A 168 3.87 7.60 13.00
CA THR A 168 5.11 8.35 13.17
C THR A 168 5.14 9.53 12.21
N GLY A 169 6.02 10.51 12.48
CA GLY A 169 6.28 11.59 11.54
C GLY A 169 7.23 11.15 10.44
N ALA A 170 7.00 11.63 9.23
CA ALA A 170 7.88 11.37 8.10
C ALA A 170 7.85 12.58 7.16
N TYR A 171 9.03 13.13 6.85
CA TYR A 171 9.08 14.24 5.91
C TYR A 171 8.82 13.78 4.49
N TRP A 172 8.11 14.60 3.72
CA TRP A 172 7.86 14.36 2.31
C TRP A 172 9.22 14.18 1.59
N ARG A 173 9.37 13.04 0.94
CA ARG A 173 10.61 12.63 0.23
C ARG A 173 11.85 12.60 1.13
N GLY A 174 11.67 12.45 2.44
CA GLY A 174 12.77 12.42 3.39
C GLY A 174 13.48 13.76 3.59
N ASP A 175 12.92 14.85 3.06
CA ASP A 175 13.54 16.18 3.08
C ASP A 175 12.95 16.99 4.25
N SER A 176 13.78 17.30 5.25
CA SER A 176 13.37 18.03 6.45
C SER A 176 12.90 19.46 6.18
N SER A 177 13.15 20.00 4.98
CA SER A 177 12.63 21.32 4.57
C SER A 177 11.21 21.23 4.00
N LYS A 178 10.71 20.02 3.77
CA LYS A 178 9.37 19.76 3.23
C LYS A 178 8.35 19.50 4.33
N LYS A 179 7.09 19.24 3.91
CA LYS A 179 5.99 18.94 4.83
C LYS A 179 6.27 17.70 5.67
N MET A 180 5.98 17.79 6.97
CA MET A 180 5.94 16.65 7.86
C MET A 180 4.60 15.94 7.65
N LEU A 181 4.68 14.67 7.23
CA LEU A 181 3.54 13.79 7.03
C LEU A 181 3.35 12.89 8.23
N GLN A 182 2.18 12.29 8.35
CA GLN A 182 1.93 11.25 9.34
C GLN A 182 1.95 9.91 8.62
N ARG A 183 2.80 9.01 9.12
CA ARG A 183 2.94 7.65 8.56
C ARG A 183 2.20 6.68 9.46
N ILE A 184 1.14 6.09 8.92
CA ILE A 184 0.39 5.05 9.61
C ILE A 184 0.93 3.69 9.17
N TYR A 185 1.45 2.92 10.14
CA TYR A 185 1.94 1.56 9.91
C TYR A 185 0.85 0.55 10.20
N GLY A 186 0.79 -0.48 9.38
CA GLY A 186 -0.10 -1.58 9.59
C GLY A 186 0.51 -2.91 9.16
N THR A 187 -0.15 -3.98 9.57
CA THR A 187 0.14 -5.32 9.10
C THR A 187 -1.16 -6.06 8.87
N ALA A 188 -1.10 -7.15 8.13
CA ALA A 188 -2.28 -7.96 7.85
C ALA A 188 -1.84 -9.38 7.51
N PHE A 189 -2.57 -10.35 8.05
CA PHE A 189 -2.34 -11.76 7.77
C PHE A 189 -3.67 -12.42 7.43
N PRO A 190 -3.67 -13.45 6.56
CA PRO A 190 -4.92 -14.14 6.18
C PRO A 190 -5.57 -14.89 7.34
N LYS A 191 -4.80 -15.17 8.40
CA LYS A 191 -5.29 -15.85 9.59
C LYS A 191 -5.01 -15.01 10.82
N LYS A 192 -6.01 -14.88 11.70
CA LYS A 192 -5.88 -14.12 12.94
C LYS A 192 -4.74 -14.61 13.84
N ASP A 193 -4.52 -15.93 13.88
CA ASP A 193 -3.48 -16.54 14.71
C ASP A 193 -2.08 -16.05 14.32
N GLU A 194 -1.84 -15.79 13.03
CA GLU A 194 -0.57 -15.26 12.54
C GLU A 194 -0.37 -13.81 12.97
N LEU A 195 -1.45 -13.03 13.07
CA LEU A 195 -1.39 -11.65 13.55
C LEU A 195 -1.00 -11.57 15.02
N ASP A 196 -1.50 -12.48 15.85
CA ASP A 196 -1.25 -12.49 17.29
C ASP A 196 0.15 -13.02 17.66
N GLN A 197 0.88 -13.54 16.70
CA GLN A 197 2.28 -13.95 16.84
C GLN A 197 3.22 -12.79 16.50
#